data_7115a1c7746b53f2bc5784c1783bd3ca
#
_entry.id   7115a1c7746b53f2bc5784c1783bd3ca
#
_cell.length_a   1.000
_cell.length_b   1.000
_cell.length_c   1.000
_cell.angle_alpha   90.00
_cell.angle_beta   90.00
_cell.angle_gamma   90.00
#
_symmetry.space_group_name_H-M   'P 1'
#
loop_
_entity.id
_entity.type
_entity.pdbx_description
1 polymer ?
#
loop_
_entity_poly.entity_id
_entity_poly.type
_entity_poly.pdbx_seq_one_letter_code
_entity_poly.pdbx_strand_id
1 'polypeptide(L)'
;MIPVFDFGGVIVDLRKTATIEAFDRLGFDIRPYLGTYKQGGIFAQLENGDITTADFYDEIRRISAQSQLTDEAIRTAWEAYLVGVPADRLACLRRVKQNYRTAVLSNTNPIHWAQAERDYFGTDGYTVADYFDTL
;
A
#
# COMPACT_ATOMS: atom_id res chain seq x y z
N MET A 1 -21.76 8.90 -15.08
CA MET A 1 -20.75 7.84 -14.81
C MET A 1 -19.66 8.39 -13.92
N ILE A 2 -19.25 7.61 -12.91
CA ILE A 2 -18.16 7.96 -12.02
C ILE A 2 -16.96 7.06 -12.39
N PRO A 3 -15.85 7.62 -12.92
CA PRO A 3 -14.63 6.82 -13.12
C PRO A 3 -14.14 6.23 -11.80
N VAL A 4 -13.88 4.93 -11.80
CA VAL A 4 -13.36 4.19 -10.66
C VAL A 4 -11.99 3.64 -11.03
N PHE A 5 -10.98 3.95 -10.23
CA PHE A 5 -9.61 3.53 -10.49
C PHE A 5 -9.19 2.44 -9.51
N ASP A 6 -8.57 1.40 -10.03
CA ASP A 6 -7.89 0.41 -9.21
C ASP A 6 -6.58 1.03 -8.68
N PHE A 7 -6.23 0.72 -7.43
CA PHE A 7 -5.08 1.37 -6.77
C PHE A 7 -3.76 0.73 -7.20
N GLY A 8 -3.53 -0.51 -6.78
CA GLY A 8 -2.27 -1.19 -7.02
C GLY A 8 -2.11 -1.69 -8.46
N GLY A 9 -0.98 -1.40 -9.09
CA GLY A 9 -0.68 -1.82 -10.45
C GLY A 9 -1.31 -0.96 -11.54
N VAL A 10 -2.27 -0.10 -11.20
CA VAL A 10 -2.89 0.85 -12.13
C VAL A 10 -2.49 2.27 -11.79
N ILE A 11 -2.81 2.74 -10.58
CA ILE A 11 -2.42 4.07 -10.11
C ILE A 11 -0.98 4.03 -9.60
N VAL A 12 -0.67 3.08 -8.72
CA VAL A 12 0.62 2.96 -8.04
C VAL A 12 1.40 1.80 -8.63
N ASP A 13 2.65 2.05 -9.02
CA ASP A 13 3.56 1.01 -9.49
C ASP A 13 4.02 0.14 -8.32
N LEU A 14 4.09 -1.17 -8.55
CA LEU A 14 4.42 -2.16 -7.53
C LEU A 14 5.71 -2.92 -7.90
N ARG A 15 6.49 -3.29 -6.86
CA ARG A 15 7.66 -4.16 -7.04
C ARG A 15 7.72 -5.19 -5.91
N LYS A 16 7.23 -6.40 -6.20
CA LYS A 16 7.23 -7.50 -5.23
C LYS A 16 8.64 -7.86 -4.75
N THR A 17 9.62 -7.86 -5.65
CA THR A 17 11.00 -8.20 -5.30
C THR A 17 11.58 -7.28 -4.24
N ALA A 18 11.26 -6.00 -4.28
CA ALA A 18 11.76 -5.03 -3.31
C ALA A 18 11.29 -5.35 -1.89
N THR A 19 10.01 -5.66 -1.70
CA THR A 19 9.50 -5.99 -0.37
C THR A 19 9.96 -7.37 0.09
N ILE A 20 10.06 -8.35 -0.82
CA ILE A 20 10.60 -9.67 -0.51
C ILE A 20 12.03 -9.54 0.04
N GLU A 21 12.89 -8.80 -0.67
CA GLU A 21 14.27 -8.57 -0.24
C GLU A 21 14.34 -7.82 1.09
N ALA A 22 13.47 -6.82 1.28
CA ALA A 22 13.44 -6.05 2.52
C ALA A 22 13.07 -6.92 3.72
N PHE A 23 12.08 -7.80 3.57
CA PHE A 23 11.72 -8.74 4.64
C PHE A 23 12.76 -9.84 4.83
N ASP A 24 13.41 -10.30 3.76
CA ASP A 24 14.51 -11.26 3.88
C ASP A 24 15.64 -10.70 4.76
N ARG A 25 15.96 -9.41 4.63
CA ARG A 25 16.95 -8.76 5.49
C ARG A 25 16.53 -8.71 6.96
N LEU A 26 15.24 -8.75 7.23
CA LEU A 26 14.70 -8.82 8.60
C LEU A 26 14.60 -10.25 9.10
N GLY A 27 14.88 -11.25 8.26
CA GLY A 27 14.78 -12.65 8.63
C GLY A 27 13.38 -13.23 8.50
N PHE A 28 12.53 -12.62 7.67
CA PHE A 28 11.16 -13.06 7.44
C PHE A 28 10.91 -13.27 5.95
N ASP A 29 10.54 -14.50 5.57
CA ASP A 29 10.21 -14.81 4.19
C ASP A 29 8.71 -14.57 3.95
N ILE A 30 8.38 -13.55 3.18
CA ILE A 30 6.99 -13.21 2.88
C ILE A 30 6.44 -13.91 1.64
N ARG A 31 7.26 -14.64 0.87
CA ARG A 31 6.82 -15.27 -0.38
C ARG A 31 5.56 -16.10 -0.24
N PRO A 32 5.39 -16.93 0.83
CA PRO A 32 4.16 -17.70 0.98
C PRO A 32 2.88 -16.86 1.13
N TYR A 33 3.01 -15.61 1.52
CA TYR A 33 1.86 -14.71 1.76
C TYR A 33 1.49 -13.87 0.55
N LEU A 34 2.38 -13.75 -0.45
CA LEU A 34 2.14 -12.95 -1.63
C LEU A 34 1.50 -13.81 -2.73
N GLY A 35 0.24 -13.51 -3.04
CA GLY A 35 -0.46 -14.14 -4.16
C GLY A 35 -0.38 -13.30 -5.44
N THR A 36 -0.87 -13.85 -6.54
CA THR A 36 -0.91 -13.15 -7.83
C THR A 36 -1.86 -11.94 -7.78
N TYR A 37 -3.04 -12.12 -7.16
CA TYR A 37 -4.08 -11.09 -7.14
C TYR A 37 -4.43 -10.61 -5.75
N LYS A 38 -4.16 -11.39 -4.70
CA LYS A 38 -4.39 -10.99 -3.31
C LYS A 38 -3.41 -11.69 -2.39
N GLN A 39 -3.22 -11.09 -1.23
CA GLN A 39 -2.33 -11.59 -0.19
C GLN A 39 -2.99 -12.75 0.58
N GLY A 40 -2.17 -13.53 1.29
CA GLY A 40 -2.62 -14.60 2.18
C GLY A 40 -2.30 -14.30 3.64
N GLY A 41 -2.87 -15.11 4.55
CA GLY A 41 -2.56 -15.06 5.98
C GLY A 41 -2.78 -13.69 6.61
N ILE A 42 -1.81 -13.25 7.41
CA ILE A 42 -1.89 -11.96 8.12
C ILE A 42 -1.93 -10.76 7.19
N PHE A 43 -1.35 -10.87 6.01
CA PHE A 43 -1.40 -9.79 5.01
C PHE A 43 -2.83 -9.62 4.48
N ALA A 44 -3.53 -10.72 4.22
CA ALA A 44 -4.94 -10.67 3.84
C ALA A 44 -5.82 -10.15 4.98
N GLN A 45 -5.53 -10.53 6.22
CA GLN A 45 -6.27 -10.06 7.38
C GLN A 45 -6.11 -8.55 7.58
N LEU A 46 -4.91 -8.02 7.38
CA LEU A 46 -4.67 -6.57 7.43
C LEU A 46 -5.45 -5.86 6.32
N GLU A 47 -5.41 -6.39 5.12
CA GLU A 47 -6.10 -5.84 3.95
C GLU A 47 -7.61 -5.81 4.15
N ASN A 48 -8.17 -6.86 4.74
CA ASN A 48 -9.61 -6.97 4.99
C ASN A 48 -10.08 -6.20 6.23
N GLY A 49 -9.15 -5.66 7.04
CA GLY A 49 -9.50 -4.98 8.27
C GLY A 49 -9.78 -5.92 9.45
N ASP A 50 -9.43 -7.21 9.32
CA ASP A 50 -9.65 -8.22 10.37
C ASP A 50 -8.69 -8.06 11.55
N ILE A 51 -7.53 -7.46 11.31
CA ILE A 51 -6.54 -7.13 12.34
C ILE A 51 -6.09 -5.68 12.17
N THR A 52 -5.61 -5.10 13.27
CA THR A 52 -5.05 -3.73 13.26
C THR A 52 -3.60 -3.77 12.75
N THR A 53 -3.08 -2.58 12.42
CA THR A 53 -1.66 -2.43 12.07
C THR A 53 -0.75 -2.90 13.22
N ALA A 54 -1.11 -2.59 14.48
CA ALA A 54 -0.36 -3.05 15.65
C ALA A 54 -0.34 -4.57 15.76
N ASP A 55 -1.48 -5.21 15.55
CA ASP A 55 -1.60 -6.67 15.53
C ASP A 55 -0.73 -7.29 14.43
N PHE A 56 -0.70 -6.66 13.27
CA PHE A 56 0.11 -7.10 12.14
C PHE A 56 1.60 -7.10 12.50
N TYR A 57 2.08 -6.02 13.11
CA TYR A 57 3.48 -5.94 13.53
C TYR A 57 3.82 -6.99 14.58
N ASP A 58 2.93 -7.22 15.55
CA ASP A 58 3.13 -8.23 16.58
C ASP A 58 3.18 -9.64 15.98
N GLU A 59 2.32 -9.94 15.01
CA GLU A 59 2.33 -11.24 14.32
C GLU A 59 3.59 -11.47 13.51
N ILE A 60 4.13 -10.45 12.85
CA ILE A 60 5.41 -10.56 12.14
C ILE A 60 6.51 -10.93 13.13
N ARG A 61 6.56 -10.27 14.28
CA ARG A 61 7.54 -10.60 15.33
C ARG A 61 7.38 -12.02 15.83
N ARG A 62 6.14 -12.47 16.03
CA ARG A 62 5.85 -13.82 16.52
C ARG A 62 6.24 -14.88 15.50
N ILE A 63 5.83 -14.74 14.24
CA ILE A 63 6.09 -15.72 13.18
C ILE A 63 7.58 -15.82 12.88
N SER A 64 8.28 -14.69 12.87
CA SER A 64 9.72 -14.65 12.60
C SER A 64 10.56 -15.02 13.81
N ALA A 65 9.96 -15.15 14.98
CA ALA A 65 10.64 -15.35 16.27
C ALA A 65 11.69 -14.27 16.55
N GLN A 66 11.39 -13.02 16.14
CA GLN A 66 12.29 -11.88 16.29
C GLN A 66 11.59 -10.74 17.01
N SER A 67 11.52 -10.85 18.34
CA SER A 67 10.84 -9.88 19.20
C SER A 67 11.47 -8.48 19.17
N GLN A 68 12.71 -8.39 18.70
CA GLN A 68 13.46 -7.13 18.63
C GLN A 68 13.11 -6.25 17.42
N LEU A 69 12.37 -6.78 16.44
CA LEU A 69 11.97 -5.99 15.26
C LEU A 69 11.06 -4.84 15.68
N THR A 70 11.39 -3.64 15.22
CA THR A 70 10.57 -2.45 15.48
C THR A 70 9.41 -2.38 14.49
N ASP A 71 8.35 -1.68 14.90
CA ASP A 71 7.22 -1.38 14.01
C ASP A 71 7.72 -0.65 12.74
N GLU A 72 8.63 0.29 12.94
CA GLU A 72 9.20 1.06 11.83
C GLU A 72 9.95 0.18 10.82
N ALA A 73 10.75 -0.79 11.30
CA ALA A 73 11.47 -1.70 10.41
C ALA A 73 10.51 -2.55 9.58
N ILE A 74 9.47 -3.06 10.20
CA ILE A 74 8.45 -3.87 9.51
C ILE A 74 7.66 -3.01 8.52
N ARG A 75 7.26 -1.82 8.94
CA ARG A 75 6.54 -0.88 8.08
C ARG A 75 7.36 -0.52 6.85
N THR A 76 8.62 -0.16 7.03
CA THR A 76 9.52 0.21 5.92
C THR A 76 9.68 -0.94 4.94
N ALA A 77 9.81 -2.17 5.43
CA ALA A 77 9.91 -3.35 4.58
C ALA A 77 8.64 -3.57 3.74
N TRP A 78 7.46 -3.36 4.33
CA TRP A 78 6.20 -3.49 3.62
C TRP A 78 5.96 -2.32 2.66
N GLU A 79 6.39 -1.11 3.03
CA GLU A 79 6.30 0.07 2.17
C GLU A 79 7.16 -0.06 0.91
N ALA A 80 8.21 -0.88 0.93
CA ALA A 80 9.05 -1.13 -0.25
C ALA A 80 8.28 -1.74 -1.43
N TYR A 81 7.10 -2.31 -1.19
CA TYR A 81 6.23 -2.86 -2.23
C TYR A 81 5.72 -1.80 -3.20
N LEU A 82 5.47 -0.58 -2.72
CA LEU A 82 5.01 0.53 -3.54
C LEU A 82 6.22 1.30 -4.08
N VAL A 83 6.30 1.44 -5.39
CA VAL A 83 7.42 2.15 -6.04
C VAL A 83 7.11 3.63 -6.20
N GLY A 84 5.88 3.96 -6.56
CA GLY A 84 5.46 5.34 -6.71
C GLY A 84 4.35 5.53 -7.74
N VAL A 85 3.97 6.78 -7.91
CA VAL A 85 3.01 7.21 -8.95
C VAL A 85 3.72 8.24 -9.82
N PRO A 86 3.93 7.96 -11.12
CA PRO A 86 4.55 8.92 -12.02
C PRO A 86 3.82 10.26 -12.05
N ALA A 87 4.57 11.35 -12.19
CA ALA A 87 4.00 12.70 -12.16
C ALA A 87 2.96 12.94 -13.26
N ASP A 88 3.17 12.39 -14.45
CA ASP A 88 2.22 12.49 -15.56
C ASP A 88 0.92 11.74 -15.25
N ARG A 89 0.98 10.64 -14.52
CA ARG A 89 -0.20 9.90 -14.08
C ARG A 89 -0.99 10.70 -13.04
N LEU A 90 -0.32 11.33 -12.10
CA LEU A 90 -0.96 12.24 -11.13
C LEU A 90 -1.66 13.40 -11.85
N ALA A 91 -0.99 14.01 -12.82
CA ALA A 91 -1.57 15.10 -13.62
C ALA A 91 -2.80 14.62 -14.40
N CYS A 92 -2.76 13.42 -14.94
CA CYS A 92 -3.90 12.82 -15.63
C CYS A 92 -5.09 12.63 -14.70
N LEU A 93 -4.86 12.11 -13.51
CA LEU A 93 -5.92 11.92 -12.50
C LEU A 93 -6.57 13.25 -12.11
N ARG A 94 -5.78 14.31 -11.92
CA ARG A 94 -6.31 15.64 -11.61
C ARG A 94 -7.18 16.18 -12.75
N ARG A 95 -6.79 15.96 -14.00
CA ARG A 95 -7.58 16.36 -15.17
C ARG A 95 -8.92 15.63 -15.25
N VAL A 96 -8.91 14.33 -14.96
CA VAL A 96 -10.14 13.54 -14.93
C VAL A 96 -11.09 14.09 -13.87
N LYS A 97 -10.55 14.39 -12.66
CA LYS A 97 -11.36 14.92 -11.56
C LYS A 97 -12.00 16.28 -11.88
N GLN A 98 -11.40 17.09 -12.73
CA GLN A 98 -11.98 18.40 -13.12
C GLN A 98 -13.30 18.24 -13.87
N ASN A 99 -13.50 17.12 -14.57
CA ASN A 99 -14.66 16.89 -15.43
C ASN A 99 -15.63 15.85 -14.88
N TYR A 100 -15.17 15.02 -13.92
CA TYR A 100 -15.94 13.90 -13.39
C TYR A 100 -15.71 13.77 -11.90
N ARG A 101 -16.69 13.21 -11.20
CA ARG A 101 -16.44 12.71 -9.84
C ARG A 101 -15.64 11.43 -9.96
N THR A 102 -14.62 11.29 -9.13
CA THR A 102 -13.70 10.15 -9.20
C THR A 102 -13.75 9.33 -7.92
N ALA A 103 -13.49 8.03 -8.04
CA ALA A 103 -13.41 7.10 -6.92
C ALA A 103 -12.21 6.18 -7.10
N VAL A 104 -11.66 5.69 -6.00
CA VAL A 104 -10.66 4.65 -6.02
C VAL A 104 -11.23 3.39 -5.37
N LEU A 105 -11.08 2.26 -6.06
CA LEU A 105 -11.40 0.93 -5.54
C LEU A 105 -10.07 0.24 -5.27
N SER A 106 -9.88 -0.24 -4.03
CA SER A 106 -8.58 -0.73 -3.64
C SER A 106 -8.65 -1.96 -2.76
N ASN A 107 -7.83 -2.96 -3.10
CA ASN A 107 -7.45 -4.05 -2.23
C ASN A 107 -6.12 -3.71 -1.55
N THR A 108 -6.08 -2.59 -0.87
CA THR A 108 -4.88 -2.15 -0.16
C THR A 108 -5.06 -2.30 1.36
N ASN A 109 -4.07 -1.91 2.11
CA ASN A 109 -4.04 -2.00 3.56
C ASN A 109 -3.71 -0.62 4.16
N PRO A 110 -3.90 -0.43 5.48
CA PRO A 110 -3.67 0.87 6.11
C PRO A 110 -2.24 1.40 5.94
N ILE A 111 -1.25 0.52 5.89
CA ILE A 111 0.17 0.92 5.75
C ILE A 111 0.41 1.51 4.37
N HIS A 112 0.02 0.81 3.32
CA HIS A 112 0.20 1.26 1.94
C HIS A 112 -0.65 2.49 1.62
N TRP A 113 -1.87 2.55 2.16
CA TRP A 113 -2.73 3.69 1.94
C TRP A 113 -2.17 4.96 2.59
N ALA A 114 -1.70 4.86 3.84
CA ALA A 114 -1.07 5.97 4.54
C ALA A 114 0.21 6.44 3.81
N GLN A 115 1.00 5.49 3.30
CA GLN A 115 2.16 5.80 2.47
C GLN A 115 1.77 6.59 1.22
N ALA A 116 0.74 6.15 0.51
CA ALA A 116 0.29 6.80 -0.71
C ALA A 116 -0.24 8.21 -0.44
N GLU A 117 -1.03 8.39 0.63
CA GLU A 117 -1.50 9.71 1.02
C GLU A 117 -0.36 10.67 1.35
N ARG A 118 0.64 10.18 2.05
CA ARG A 118 1.79 10.98 2.48
C ARG A 118 2.76 11.27 1.33
N ASP A 119 3.18 10.22 0.60
CA ASP A 119 4.33 10.29 -0.28
C ASP A 119 3.96 10.54 -1.75
N TYR A 120 2.74 10.19 -2.16
CA TYR A 120 2.33 10.28 -3.57
C TYR A 120 1.26 11.33 -3.80
N PHE A 121 0.10 11.20 -3.16
CA PHE A 121 -0.99 12.16 -3.35
C PHE A 121 -0.80 13.44 -2.54
N GLY A 122 -0.04 13.39 -1.46
CA GLY A 122 0.26 14.55 -0.62
C GLY A 122 1.46 15.39 -1.07
N THR A 123 1.81 15.34 -2.38
CA THR A 123 2.96 16.07 -2.93
C THR A 123 2.51 17.28 -3.74
N ASP A 124 3.43 18.22 -3.95
CA ASP A 124 3.25 19.42 -4.78
C ASP A 124 2.06 20.29 -4.33
N GLY A 125 1.74 20.27 -3.04
CA GLY A 125 0.64 21.04 -2.47
C GLY A 125 -0.73 20.42 -2.64
N TYR A 126 -0.81 19.21 -3.18
CA TYR A 126 -2.07 18.47 -3.34
C TYR A 126 -2.32 17.53 -2.17
N THR A 127 -3.57 17.06 -2.07
CA THR A 127 -3.99 16.04 -1.11
C THR A 127 -4.79 14.97 -1.86
N VAL A 128 -5.12 13.86 -1.19
CA VAL A 128 -5.90 12.79 -1.80
C VAL A 128 -7.26 13.28 -2.31
N ALA A 129 -7.85 14.29 -1.65
CA ALA A 129 -9.13 14.87 -2.06
C ALA A 129 -9.04 15.59 -3.41
N ASP A 130 -7.84 16.01 -3.84
CA ASP A 130 -7.62 16.61 -5.17
C ASP A 130 -7.69 15.58 -6.29
N TYR A 131 -7.66 14.29 -5.97
CA TYR A 131 -7.66 13.19 -6.94
C TYR A 131 -8.95 12.39 -6.92
N PHE A 132 -9.55 12.19 -5.74
CA PHE A 132 -10.71 11.31 -5.58
C PHE A 132 -11.77 11.92 -4.69
N ASP A 133 -13.02 11.76 -5.11
CA ASP A 133 -14.18 12.20 -4.32
C ASP A 133 -14.60 11.13 -3.31
N THR A 134 -14.35 9.85 -3.64
CA THR A 134 -14.73 8.71 -2.83
C THR A 134 -13.57 7.73 -2.74
N LEU A 135 -13.33 7.22 -1.56
CA LEU A 135 -12.28 6.23 -1.29
C LEU A 135 -12.87 4.86 -1.00
#